data_260ef4d39fb6c9340164cd07c211a52e
#
_entry.id   260ef4d39fb6c9340164cd07c211a52e
#
_cell.length_a   1.000
_cell.length_b   1.000
_cell.length_c   1.000
_cell.angle_alpha   90.00
_cell.angle_beta   90.00
_cell.angle_gamma   90.00
#
_symmetry.space_group_name_H-M   'P 1'
#
loop_
_entity.id
_entity.type
_entity.pdbx_description
1 polymer ?
#
loop_
_entity_poly.entity_id
_entity_poly.type
_entity_poly.pdbx_seq_one_letter_code
_entity_poly.pdbx_strand_id
1 'polypeptide(L)'
;MLVALGLSMVVAAVPTVASASIPLGTVVSANPANFTPNVASGAVYKFTQVGGTMYAGGAFSSVSTPAGVSPGGTFARSNIVAFNASTGVVSSFVPSVNGEVWALASDGTSLWIGATFTSVNVVARRGLAKLNPATGAVDTAFNANLASGKVTELALVGGRLIAGGTFPGKLRAVNPSTGANTGYLNLSISGSVTTNAGPVEVYRFAV
;
A
#
# COMPACT_ATOMS: atom_id res chain seq x y z
N MET A 1 44.19 -48.64 -58.87
CA MET A 1 44.43 -47.71 -57.79
C MET A 1 43.07 -47.02 -57.48
N LEU A 2 42.31 -47.59 -56.54
CA LEU A 2 41.01 -47.06 -56.20
C LEU A 2 41.16 -46.03 -55.04
N VAL A 3 40.73 -44.82 -55.31
CA VAL A 3 40.68 -43.78 -54.30
C VAL A 3 39.28 -43.81 -53.69
N ALA A 4 39.20 -44.18 -52.40
CA ALA A 4 37.96 -44.12 -51.65
C ALA A 4 37.74 -42.72 -51.08
N LEU A 5 36.69 -42.02 -51.53
CA LEU A 5 36.25 -40.77 -50.98
C LEU A 5 35.45 -41.08 -49.71
N GLY A 6 36.02 -40.75 -48.56
CA GLY A 6 35.30 -40.80 -47.30
C GLY A 6 34.35 -39.60 -47.14
N LEU A 7 33.06 -39.87 -47.08
CA LEU A 7 32.03 -38.87 -46.81
C LEU A 7 31.91 -38.68 -45.27
N SER A 8 32.45 -37.58 -44.76
CA SER A 8 32.32 -37.24 -43.33
C SER A 8 30.94 -36.57 -43.09
N MET A 9 30.09 -37.27 -42.36
CA MET A 9 28.78 -36.77 -41.99
C MET A 9 28.91 -35.90 -40.72
N VAL A 10 28.81 -34.61 -40.88
CA VAL A 10 28.74 -33.66 -39.74
C VAL A 10 27.33 -33.71 -39.20
N VAL A 11 27.15 -34.35 -38.03
CA VAL A 11 25.89 -34.29 -37.26
C VAL A 11 25.88 -32.97 -36.53
N ALA A 12 25.09 -32.01 -36.99
CA ALA A 12 24.83 -30.79 -36.25
C ALA A 12 23.99 -31.11 -34.99
N ALA A 13 24.57 -30.87 -33.83
CA ALA A 13 23.82 -30.96 -32.57
C ALA A 13 22.75 -29.87 -32.54
N VAL A 14 21.49 -30.26 -32.53
CA VAL A 14 20.37 -29.34 -32.33
C VAL A 14 20.42 -28.92 -30.83
N PRO A 15 20.49 -27.60 -30.54
CA PRO A 15 20.46 -27.19 -29.14
C PRO A 15 19.10 -27.55 -28.52
N THR A 16 19.11 -28.38 -27.50
CA THR A 16 17.94 -28.63 -26.68
C THR A 16 17.64 -27.37 -25.90
N VAL A 17 16.54 -26.68 -26.22
CA VAL A 17 15.98 -25.62 -25.39
C VAL A 17 15.60 -26.25 -24.05
N ALA A 18 16.38 -25.96 -23.02
CA ALA A 18 15.99 -26.30 -21.66
C ALA A 18 14.73 -25.49 -21.35
N SER A 19 13.58 -26.16 -21.26
CA SER A 19 12.39 -25.57 -20.67
C SER A 19 12.70 -25.27 -19.22
N ALA A 20 12.99 -24.02 -18.89
CA ALA A 20 13.02 -23.57 -17.52
C ALA A 20 11.58 -23.68 -16.99
N SER A 21 11.27 -24.76 -16.27
CA SER A 21 10.10 -24.79 -15.42
C SER A 21 10.34 -23.77 -14.31
N ILE A 22 9.69 -22.62 -14.40
CA ILE A 22 9.57 -21.74 -13.25
C ILE A 22 8.81 -22.57 -12.21
N PRO A 23 9.40 -22.93 -11.06
CA PRO A 23 8.62 -23.55 -10.00
C PRO A 23 7.53 -22.55 -9.65
N LEU A 24 6.26 -22.86 -9.94
CA LEU A 24 5.16 -22.16 -9.32
C LEU A 24 5.38 -22.32 -7.81
N GLY A 25 5.85 -21.25 -7.18
CA GLY A 25 5.88 -21.20 -5.74
C GLY A 25 4.49 -21.55 -5.24
N THR A 26 4.43 -22.25 -4.14
CA THR A 26 3.24 -22.79 -3.49
C THR A 26 1.95 -22.06 -3.90
N VAL A 27 1.09 -22.74 -4.68
CA VAL A 27 -0.28 -22.25 -4.93
C VAL A 27 -0.88 -21.88 -3.58
N VAL A 28 -1.46 -20.69 -3.52
CA VAL A 28 -2.21 -20.25 -2.34
C VAL A 28 -3.17 -21.36 -1.91
N SER A 29 -3.19 -21.68 -0.62
CA SER A 29 -4.09 -22.67 -0.07
C SER A 29 -5.53 -22.43 -0.56
N ALA A 30 -6.22 -23.51 -0.95
CA ALA A 30 -7.65 -23.43 -1.26
C ALA A 30 -8.49 -23.03 -0.03
N ASN A 31 -7.94 -23.18 1.18
CA ASN A 31 -8.49 -22.62 2.41
C ASN A 31 -7.83 -21.27 2.70
N PRO A 32 -8.55 -20.14 2.59
CA PRO A 32 -8.03 -18.86 3.04
C PRO A 32 -7.72 -18.92 4.53
N ALA A 33 -6.68 -18.20 4.94
CA ALA A 33 -6.31 -18.11 6.35
C ALA A 33 -7.43 -17.43 7.14
N ASN A 34 -8.00 -18.12 8.13
CA ASN A 34 -9.12 -17.64 8.94
C ASN A 34 -8.68 -16.79 10.15
N PHE A 35 -7.46 -16.28 10.17
CA PHE A 35 -6.93 -15.52 11.31
C PHE A 35 -6.86 -14.01 11.08
N THR A 36 -7.34 -13.49 9.95
CA THR A 36 -7.38 -12.04 9.72
C THR A 36 -8.54 -11.39 10.49
N PRO A 37 -8.33 -10.24 11.12
CA PRO A 37 -9.40 -9.51 11.78
C PRO A 37 -10.57 -9.21 10.84
N ASN A 38 -11.80 -9.27 11.38
CA ASN A 38 -13.01 -8.98 10.64
C ASN A 38 -13.42 -7.52 10.84
N VAL A 39 -13.75 -6.85 9.75
CA VAL A 39 -14.42 -5.55 9.75
C VAL A 39 -15.91 -5.80 9.67
N ALA A 40 -16.65 -5.54 10.74
CA ALA A 40 -18.06 -5.88 10.84
C ALA A 40 -18.95 -4.98 9.96
N SER A 41 -18.54 -3.73 9.76
CA SER A 41 -19.22 -2.76 8.90
C SER A 41 -18.20 -1.82 8.28
N GLY A 42 -18.42 -1.48 7.01
CA GLY A 42 -17.52 -0.62 6.26
C GLY A 42 -16.66 -1.38 5.25
N ALA A 43 -15.52 -0.81 4.87
CA ALA A 43 -14.64 -1.36 3.85
C ALA A 43 -13.17 -1.18 4.21
N VAL A 44 -12.33 -2.10 3.74
CA VAL A 44 -10.88 -1.97 3.73
C VAL A 44 -10.44 -1.61 2.31
N TYR A 45 -9.64 -0.55 2.19
CA TYR A 45 -9.21 -0.03 0.88
C TYR A 45 -7.76 -0.35 0.55
N LYS A 46 -6.90 -0.41 1.56
CA LYS A 46 -5.46 -0.61 1.37
C LYS A 46 -4.84 -1.40 2.52
N PHE A 47 -3.83 -2.18 2.17
CA PHE A 47 -2.95 -2.86 3.12
C PHE A 47 -1.50 -2.42 2.91
N THR A 48 -0.72 -2.45 3.98
CA THR A 48 0.75 -2.40 3.96
C THR A 48 1.30 -3.19 5.12
N GLN A 49 2.56 -3.62 5.02
CA GLN A 49 3.23 -4.40 6.05
C GLN A 49 4.49 -3.69 6.55
N VAL A 50 4.72 -3.73 7.85
CA VAL A 50 5.95 -3.29 8.50
C VAL A 50 6.43 -4.40 9.42
N GLY A 51 7.52 -5.04 9.07
CA GLY A 51 7.99 -6.23 9.79
C GLY A 51 6.92 -7.32 9.84
N GLY A 52 6.61 -7.83 11.02
CA GLY A 52 5.56 -8.82 11.25
C GLY A 52 4.15 -8.25 11.42
N THR A 53 3.95 -6.94 11.25
CA THR A 53 2.68 -6.25 11.46
C THR A 53 2.05 -5.85 10.14
N MET A 54 0.79 -6.26 9.95
CA MET A 54 -0.06 -5.83 8.84
C MET A 54 -0.90 -4.63 9.27
N TYR A 55 -0.99 -3.63 8.41
CA TYR A 55 -1.83 -2.44 8.56
C TYR A 55 -2.92 -2.47 7.50
N ALA A 56 -4.15 -2.22 7.91
CA ALA A 56 -5.30 -2.10 7.02
C ALA A 56 -5.98 -0.75 7.23
N GLY A 57 -6.09 0.02 6.15
CA GLY A 57 -6.79 1.30 6.10
C GLY A 57 -8.12 1.18 5.37
N GLY A 58 -9.11 1.95 5.77
CA GLY A 58 -10.44 1.88 5.18
C GLY A 58 -11.43 2.88 5.76
N ALA A 59 -12.70 2.50 5.69
CA ALA A 59 -13.83 3.19 6.30
C ALA A 59 -14.50 2.25 7.30
N PHE A 60 -14.08 2.27 8.56
CA PHE A 60 -14.63 1.43 9.62
C PHE A 60 -14.38 2.03 10.99
N SER A 61 -15.19 1.64 11.97
CA SER A 61 -15.07 2.11 13.37
C SER A 61 -14.69 1.00 14.35
N SER A 62 -14.76 -0.25 13.93
CA SER A 62 -14.41 -1.39 14.79
C SER A 62 -13.95 -2.60 13.97
N VAL A 63 -13.14 -3.42 14.60
CA VAL A 63 -12.71 -4.73 14.09
C VAL A 63 -12.87 -5.78 15.18
N SER A 64 -13.10 -7.02 14.80
CA SER A 64 -13.12 -8.16 15.72
C SER A 64 -12.06 -9.18 15.36
N THR A 65 -11.50 -9.85 16.35
CA THR A 65 -10.66 -11.01 16.11
C THR A 65 -11.51 -12.17 15.59
N PRO A 66 -11.01 -12.99 14.68
CA PRO A 66 -11.67 -14.21 14.25
C PRO A 66 -11.74 -15.24 15.38
N ALA A 67 -12.63 -16.21 15.23
CA ALA A 67 -12.73 -17.32 16.19
C ALA A 67 -11.40 -18.06 16.32
N GLY A 68 -11.01 -18.36 17.55
CA GLY A 68 -9.76 -19.08 17.85
C GLY A 68 -8.51 -18.20 17.97
N VAL A 69 -8.61 -16.89 17.69
CA VAL A 69 -7.50 -15.94 17.94
C VAL A 69 -7.62 -15.37 19.35
N SER A 70 -6.54 -15.45 20.11
CA SER A 70 -6.45 -14.93 21.49
C SER A 70 -5.41 -13.80 21.57
N PRO A 71 -5.73 -12.69 22.25
CA PRO A 71 -7.02 -12.37 22.90
C PRO A 71 -8.13 -12.11 21.88
N GLY A 72 -9.30 -12.69 22.15
CA GLY A 72 -10.51 -12.46 21.37
C GLY A 72 -11.19 -11.14 21.76
N GLY A 73 -12.03 -10.61 20.85
CA GLY A 73 -12.85 -9.46 21.17
C GLY A 73 -13.10 -8.52 20.00
N THR A 74 -13.84 -7.45 20.31
CA THR A 74 -14.09 -6.34 19.39
C THR A 74 -13.32 -5.12 19.87
N PHE A 75 -12.63 -4.46 18.95
CA PHE A 75 -11.76 -3.33 19.20
C PHE A 75 -12.24 -2.11 18.42
N ALA A 76 -12.44 -0.99 19.11
CA ALA A 76 -12.67 0.28 18.43
C ALA A 76 -11.42 0.67 17.63
N ARG A 77 -11.60 1.02 16.34
CA ARG A 77 -10.53 1.43 15.42
C ARG A 77 -11.06 2.48 14.46
N SER A 78 -10.40 3.61 14.41
CA SER A 78 -10.81 4.75 13.57
C SER A 78 -10.16 4.67 12.21
N ASN A 79 -10.77 3.94 11.29
CA ASN A 79 -10.39 3.84 9.87
C ASN A 79 -9.02 3.21 9.57
N ILE A 80 -8.31 2.75 10.61
CA ILE A 80 -7.05 2.03 10.47
C ILE A 80 -6.90 1.02 11.61
N VAL A 81 -6.36 -0.15 11.28
CA VAL A 81 -6.04 -1.21 12.24
C VAL A 81 -4.67 -1.78 11.94
N ALA A 82 -3.97 -2.23 12.98
CA ALA A 82 -2.77 -3.04 12.85
C ALA A 82 -2.96 -4.38 13.57
N PHE A 83 -2.42 -5.44 12.98
CA PHE A 83 -2.48 -6.79 13.55
C PHE A 83 -1.25 -7.60 13.15
N ASN A 84 -0.94 -8.62 13.92
CA ASN A 84 0.14 -9.54 13.61
C ASN A 84 -0.19 -10.32 12.34
N ALA A 85 0.69 -10.26 11.35
CA ALA A 85 0.46 -10.84 10.03
C ALA A 85 0.37 -12.39 10.04
N SER A 86 0.92 -13.05 11.06
CA SER A 86 0.93 -14.51 11.17
C SER A 86 -0.17 -15.06 12.09
N THR A 87 -0.60 -14.27 13.09
CA THR A 87 -1.55 -14.74 14.12
C THR A 87 -2.90 -14.04 14.07
N GLY A 88 -3.02 -12.90 13.39
CA GLY A 88 -4.23 -12.09 13.35
C GLY A 88 -4.53 -11.32 14.63
N VAL A 89 -3.67 -11.40 15.65
CA VAL A 89 -3.86 -10.66 16.91
C VAL A 89 -3.83 -9.17 16.65
N VAL A 90 -4.91 -8.48 17.01
CA VAL A 90 -5.02 -7.03 16.89
C VAL A 90 -4.05 -6.35 17.84
N SER A 91 -3.24 -5.44 17.32
CA SER A 91 -2.22 -4.75 18.11
C SER A 91 -2.78 -3.57 18.92
N SER A 92 -1.94 -3.02 19.80
CA SER A 92 -2.24 -1.80 20.57
C SER A 92 -2.15 -0.50 19.74
N PHE A 93 -1.82 -0.59 18.46
CA PHE A 93 -1.81 0.54 17.53
C PHE A 93 -3.24 1.09 17.35
N VAL A 94 -3.51 2.29 17.83
CA VAL A 94 -4.86 2.87 17.89
C VAL A 94 -4.85 4.39 17.64
N PRO A 95 -4.32 4.87 16.51
CA PRO A 95 -4.42 6.29 16.20
C PRO A 95 -5.89 6.68 15.95
N SER A 96 -6.27 7.86 16.42
CA SER A 96 -7.57 8.47 16.13
C SER A 96 -7.48 9.22 14.80
N VAL A 97 -8.09 8.69 13.74
CA VAL A 97 -8.13 9.27 12.39
C VAL A 97 -9.55 9.71 12.09
N ASN A 98 -9.77 11.01 11.87
CA ASN A 98 -11.11 11.58 11.69
C ASN A 98 -11.64 11.52 10.24
N GLY A 99 -11.10 10.65 9.40
CA GLY A 99 -11.55 10.43 8.02
C GLY A 99 -11.08 9.09 7.49
N GLU A 100 -11.68 8.66 6.39
CA GLU A 100 -11.40 7.37 5.76
C GLU A 100 -9.96 7.28 5.25
N VAL A 101 -9.28 6.17 5.51
CA VAL A 101 -7.89 5.92 5.06
C VAL A 101 -7.91 5.16 3.74
N TRP A 102 -7.53 5.84 2.66
CA TRP A 102 -7.54 5.32 1.28
C TRP A 102 -6.20 4.72 0.85
N ALA A 103 -5.11 5.26 1.39
CA ALA A 103 -3.76 4.90 0.97
C ALA A 103 -2.85 4.64 2.17
N LEU A 104 -1.99 3.66 2.02
CA LEU A 104 -0.94 3.31 2.97
C LEU A 104 0.37 3.09 2.22
N ALA A 105 1.48 3.57 2.77
CA ALA A 105 2.82 3.25 2.30
C ALA A 105 3.76 3.08 3.49
N SER A 106 4.81 2.28 3.32
CA SER A 106 5.84 2.05 4.32
C SER A 106 7.21 1.85 3.69
N ASP A 107 8.26 2.26 4.39
CA ASP A 107 9.66 1.94 4.08
C ASP A 107 10.22 0.82 4.99
N GLY A 108 9.36 0.13 5.74
CA GLY A 108 9.74 -0.87 6.73
C GLY A 108 9.99 -0.29 8.13
N THR A 109 10.09 1.03 8.29
CA THR A 109 10.35 1.73 9.58
C THR A 109 9.32 2.80 9.88
N SER A 110 8.74 3.39 8.87
CA SER A 110 7.74 4.46 8.94
C SER A 110 6.45 4.03 8.27
N LEU A 111 5.33 4.62 8.68
CA LEU A 111 4.03 4.40 8.08
C LEU A 111 3.44 5.74 7.62
N TRP A 112 3.14 5.87 6.33
CA TRP A 112 2.40 7.00 5.79
C TRP A 112 0.97 6.59 5.51
N ILE A 113 0.02 7.47 5.88
CA ILE A 113 -1.40 7.28 5.65
C ILE A 113 -1.94 8.42 4.79
N GLY A 114 -2.66 8.05 3.71
CA GLY A 114 -3.34 8.95 2.80
C GLY A 114 -4.85 8.83 2.93
N ALA A 115 -5.58 9.97 2.96
CA ALA A 115 -6.97 9.93 3.36
C ALA A 115 -7.78 11.19 3.04
N THR A 116 -8.99 11.25 3.61
CA THR A 116 -9.84 12.45 3.64
C THR A 116 -9.74 13.20 4.98
N PHE A 117 -8.94 12.74 5.92
CA PHE A 117 -8.85 13.31 7.26
C PHE A 117 -8.33 14.75 7.28
N THR A 118 -8.66 15.47 8.34
CA THR A 118 -8.12 16.79 8.67
C THR A 118 -7.24 16.76 9.93
N SER A 119 -7.34 15.68 10.71
CA SER A 119 -6.51 15.49 11.89
C SER A 119 -6.26 14.00 12.19
N VAL A 120 -5.13 13.74 12.83
CA VAL A 120 -4.77 12.44 13.41
C VAL A 120 -4.29 12.68 14.83
N ASN A 121 -4.83 11.96 15.81
CA ASN A 121 -4.53 12.15 17.25
C ASN A 121 -4.61 13.63 17.65
N VAL A 122 -5.65 14.34 17.23
CA VAL A 122 -5.86 15.79 17.41
C VAL A 122 -4.81 16.70 16.76
N VAL A 123 -3.76 16.14 16.16
CA VAL A 123 -2.76 16.91 15.40
C VAL A 123 -3.32 17.23 14.02
N ALA A 124 -3.35 18.51 13.65
CA ALA A 124 -3.83 18.95 12.35
C ALA A 124 -2.94 18.38 11.23
N ARG A 125 -3.52 17.54 10.39
CA ARG A 125 -2.90 16.95 9.18
C ARG A 125 -3.98 16.79 8.14
N ARG A 126 -3.77 17.34 6.95
CA ARG A 126 -4.75 17.25 5.87
C ARG A 126 -4.32 16.23 4.84
N GLY A 127 -5.09 15.18 4.73
CA GLY A 127 -4.98 14.16 3.68
C GLY A 127 -3.74 13.29 3.72
N LEU A 128 -2.66 13.69 4.40
CA LEU A 128 -1.40 12.92 4.45
C LEU A 128 -0.71 13.10 5.80
N ALA A 129 -0.40 12.00 6.46
CA ALA A 129 0.32 11.97 7.73
C ALA A 129 1.36 10.85 7.76
N LYS A 130 2.40 11.02 8.57
CA LYS A 130 3.39 10.01 8.91
C LYS A 130 3.19 9.60 10.36
N LEU A 131 3.15 8.30 10.60
CA LEU A 131 2.93 7.71 11.92
C LEU A 131 4.10 6.82 12.34
N ASN A 132 4.32 6.75 13.62
CA ASN A 132 5.13 5.70 14.20
C ASN A 132 4.35 4.37 14.10
N PRO A 133 4.88 3.33 13.43
CA PRO A 133 4.14 2.10 13.20
C PRO A 133 3.87 1.30 14.48
N ALA A 134 4.69 1.43 15.52
CA ALA A 134 4.48 0.71 16.78
C ALA A 134 3.39 1.36 17.65
N THR A 135 3.35 2.69 17.69
CA THR A 135 2.52 3.43 18.67
C THR A 135 1.32 4.14 18.04
N GLY A 136 1.35 4.40 16.74
CA GLY A 136 0.37 5.26 16.06
C GLY A 136 0.58 6.77 16.30
N ALA A 137 1.64 7.17 17.00
CA ALA A 137 1.96 8.58 17.22
C ALA A 137 2.25 9.29 15.91
N VAL A 138 1.74 10.52 15.77
CA VAL A 138 2.01 11.37 14.60
C VAL A 138 3.45 11.88 14.64
N ASP A 139 4.17 11.71 13.54
CA ASP A 139 5.44 12.40 13.33
C ASP A 139 5.15 13.88 13.05
N THR A 140 5.47 14.74 14.03
CA THR A 140 5.19 16.18 13.93
C THR A 140 6.12 16.90 12.99
N ALA A 141 7.31 16.35 12.69
CA ALA A 141 8.23 16.89 11.71
C ALA A 141 7.73 16.73 10.27
N PHE A 142 6.88 15.72 10.02
CA PHE A 142 6.29 15.49 8.71
C PHE A 142 5.00 16.29 8.54
N ASN A 143 4.96 17.21 7.57
CA ASN A 143 3.73 17.91 7.19
C ASN A 143 3.73 18.24 5.69
N ALA A 144 2.93 17.52 4.93
CA ALA A 144 2.79 17.75 3.48
C ALA A 144 1.98 19.00 3.14
N ASN A 145 1.29 19.58 4.13
CA ASN A 145 0.49 20.81 4.00
C ASN A 145 -0.40 20.82 2.75
N LEU A 146 -1.17 19.74 2.57
CA LEU A 146 -2.16 19.67 1.49
C LEU A 146 -3.30 20.64 1.80
N ALA A 147 -3.64 21.49 0.85
CA ALA A 147 -4.65 22.54 1.05
C ALA A 147 -6.06 21.96 1.22
N SER A 148 -6.40 20.95 0.42
CA SER A 148 -7.73 20.31 0.39
C SER A 148 -7.66 19.00 -0.38
N GLY A 149 -8.78 18.26 -0.41
CA GLY A 149 -8.91 17.02 -1.17
C GLY A 149 -8.48 15.79 -0.38
N LYS A 150 -8.54 14.65 -1.04
CA LYS A 150 -8.14 13.35 -0.50
C LYS A 150 -6.86 12.84 -1.16
N VAL A 151 -6.13 12.00 -0.46
CA VAL A 151 -5.05 11.19 -1.01
C VAL A 151 -5.58 9.78 -1.20
N THR A 152 -5.57 9.28 -2.42
CA THR A 152 -6.12 7.98 -2.81
C THR A 152 -5.07 6.92 -3.05
N GLU A 153 -3.83 7.34 -3.33
CA GLU A 153 -2.71 6.41 -3.52
C GLU A 153 -1.41 7.02 -3.00
N LEU A 154 -0.55 6.16 -2.47
CA LEU A 154 0.79 6.48 -1.99
C LEU A 154 1.78 5.43 -2.47
N ALA A 155 2.97 5.86 -2.90
CA ALA A 155 4.10 4.97 -3.14
C ALA A 155 5.43 5.65 -2.82
N LEU A 156 6.41 4.85 -2.40
CA LEU A 156 7.79 5.28 -2.23
C LEU A 156 8.58 4.94 -3.50
N VAL A 157 9.10 5.96 -4.16
CA VAL A 157 9.83 5.81 -5.43
C VAL A 157 11.07 6.70 -5.40
N GLY A 158 12.23 6.11 -5.59
CA GLY A 158 13.49 6.86 -5.68
C GLY A 158 13.75 7.79 -4.49
N GLY A 159 13.45 7.35 -3.27
CA GLY A 159 13.61 8.13 -2.05
C GLY A 159 12.58 9.26 -1.85
N ARG A 160 11.49 9.26 -2.61
CA ARG A 160 10.39 10.24 -2.53
C ARG A 160 9.09 9.52 -2.21
N LEU A 161 8.20 10.19 -1.48
CA LEU A 161 6.82 9.74 -1.30
C LEU A 161 5.95 10.40 -2.38
N ILE A 162 5.40 9.58 -3.26
CA ILE A 162 4.49 10.03 -4.31
C ILE A 162 3.07 9.91 -3.78
N ALA A 163 2.33 11.00 -3.84
CA ALA A 163 0.91 11.06 -3.45
C ALA A 163 0.04 11.39 -4.66
N GLY A 164 -1.00 10.59 -4.88
CA GLY A 164 -2.03 10.81 -5.88
C GLY A 164 -3.39 11.03 -5.23
N GLY A 165 -4.27 11.81 -5.86
CA GLY A 165 -5.60 12.06 -5.31
C GLY A 165 -6.38 13.21 -5.95
N THR A 166 -7.29 13.80 -5.16
CA THR A 166 -8.12 14.94 -5.61
C THR A 166 -7.57 16.31 -5.20
N PHE A 167 -6.52 16.35 -4.38
CA PHE A 167 -5.89 17.61 -3.94
C PHE A 167 -5.37 18.44 -5.13
N PRO A 168 -5.13 19.75 -4.96
CA PRO A 168 -4.61 20.60 -6.03
C PRO A 168 -3.32 20.04 -6.64
N GLY A 169 -3.30 19.91 -7.98
CA GLY A 169 -2.21 19.27 -8.74
C GLY A 169 -2.39 17.75 -8.92
N LYS A 170 -3.28 17.09 -8.16
CA LYS A 170 -3.63 15.66 -8.26
C LYS A 170 -2.49 14.67 -8.02
N LEU A 171 -1.26 15.05 -8.27
CA LEU A 171 -0.07 14.24 -8.10
C LEU A 171 1.06 15.11 -7.51
N ARG A 172 1.73 14.61 -6.48
CA ARG A 172 2.81 15.34 -5.80
C ARG A 172 3.88 14.38 -5.30
N ALA A 173 5.14 14.77 -5.47
CA ALA A 173 6.27 14.10 -4.84
C ALA A 173 6.70 14.91 -3.61
N VAL A 174 6.72 14.29 -2.45
CA VAL A 174 7.13 14.94 -1.21
C VAL A 174 8.35 14.24 -0.59
N ASN A 175 9.10 14.98 0.19
CA ASN A 175 10.16 14.42 1.02
C ASN A 175 9.54 13.51 2.10
N PRO A 176 9.94 12.24 2.23
CA PRO A 176 9.30 11.29 3.15
C PRO A 176 9.56 11.61 4.64
N SER A 177 10.55 12.43 4.95
CA SER A 177 10.84 12.83 6.32
C SER A 177 10.11 14.10 6.74
N THR A 178 9.98 15.08 5.84
CA THR A 178 9.43 16.40 6.18
C THR A 178 8.05 16.68 5.59
N GLY A 179 7.66 15.96 4.55
CA GLY A 179 6.43 16.24 3.79
C GLY A 179 6.56 17.39 2.79
N ALA A 180 7.70 18.07 2.75
CA ALA A 180 7.91 19.19 1.83
C ALA A 180 7.80 18.72 0.36
N ASN A 181 7.13 19.52 -0.48
CA ASN A 181 7.08 19.27 -1.93
C ASN A 181 8.51 19.32 -2.49
N THR A 182 8.92 18.27 -3.18
CA THR A 182 10.27 18.19 -3.76
C THR A 182 10.43 18.92 -5.10
N GLY A 183 9.31 19.32 -5.71
CA GLY A 183 9.32 19.86 -7.08
C GLY A 183 9.63 18.83 -8.17
N TYR A 184 9.86 17.56 -7.81
CA TYR A 184 10.19 16.49 -8.75
C TYR A 184 9.10 16.23 -9.79
N LEU A 185 7.84 16.33 -9.36
CA LEU A 185 6.68 16.24 -10.25
C LEU A 185 6.12 17.64 -10.49
N ASN A 186 6.39 18.17 -11.66
CA ASN A 186 5.83 19.45 -12.13
C ASN A 186 4.76 19.17 -13.19
N LEU A 187 3.77 18.36 -12.82
CA LEU A 187 2.66 17.98 -13.68
C LEU A 187 1.37 18.61 -13.15
N SER A 188 0.58 19.17 -14.05
CA SER A 188 -0.78 19.60 -13.76
C SER A 188 -1.75 18.65 -14.47
N ILE A 189 -2.48 17.88 -13.69
CA ILE A 189 -3.52 17.00 -14.20
C ILE A 189 -4.83 17.77 -14.13
N SER A 190 -5.35 18.16 -15.28
CA SER A 190 -6.60 18.90 -15.43
C SER A 190 -7.46 18.25 -16.50
N GLY A 191 -8.72 18.58 -16.54
CA GLY A 191 -9.70 18.12 -17.51
C GLY A 191 -11.11 18.25 -16.95
N SER A 192 -12.10 18.25 -17.83
CA SER A 192 -13.50 18.07 -17.46
C SER A 192 -13.93 16.66 -17.87
N VAL A 193 -14.52 15.93 -16.94
CA VAL A 193 -15.17 14.67 -17.25
C VAL A 193 -16.61 15.00 -17.63
N THR A 194 -16.94 14.83 -18.90
CA THR A 194 -18.26 15.24 -19.45
C THR A 194 -19.39 14.26 -19.13
N THR A 195 -19.09 13.13 -18.50
CA THR A 195 -20.09 12.11 -18.18
C THR A 195 -19.92 11.63 -16.73
N ASN A 196 -20.88 11.88 -15.87
CA ASN A 196 -21.18 11.31 -14.54
C ASN A 196 -20.03 10.75 -13.67
N ALA A 197 -18.81 10.90 -14.08
CA ALA A 197 -17.63 10.54 -13.31
C ALA A 197 -17.21 11.77 -12.50
N GLY A 198 -17.08 11.63 -11.23
CA GLY A 198 -16.71 12.70 -10.30
C GLY A 198 -15.49 13.55 -10.69
N PRO A 199 -14.92 14.31 -9.79
CA PRO A 199 -13.80 15.19 -10.08
C PRO A 199 -12.60 14.43 -10.65
N VAL A 200 -11.84 15.09 -11.56
CA VAL A 200 -10.56 14.53 -12.04
C VAL A 200 -9.66 14.22 -10.85
N GLU A 201 -9.20 12.98 -10.77
CA GLU A 201 -8.32 12.51 -9.70
C GLU A 201 -7.31 11.48 -10.21
N VAL A 202 -6.18 11.36 -9.53
CA VAL A 202 -5.29 10.21 -9.67
C VAL A 202 -5.79 9.14 -8.71
N TYR A 203 -6.40 8.11 -9.24
CA TYR A 203 -7.02 7.06 -8.43
C TYR A 203 -6.00 6.02 -8.00
N ARG A 204 -5.12 5.61 -8.92
CA ARG A 204 -4.04 4.65 -8.67
C ARG A 204 -2.86 4.88 -9.60
N PHE A 205 -1.70 4.43 -9.16
CA PHE A 205 -0.52 4.27 -10.00
C PHE A 205 0.24 2.99 -9.60
N ALA A 206 0.96 2.40 -10.53
CA ALA A 206 1.86 1.28 -10.30
C ALA A 206 3.31 1.77 -10.25
N VAL A 207 4.15 1.11 -9.48
CA VAL A 207 5.60 1.34 -9.34
C VAL A 207 6.34 0.01 -9.45
#